data_13feee0f8b14effc745fccbfac83f9a0
#
_entry.id   13feee0f8b14effc745fccbfac83f9a0
#
_cell.length_a   1.000
_cell.length_b   1.000
_cell.length_c   1.000
_cell.angle_alpha   90.00
_cell.angle_beta   90.00
_cell.angle_gamma   90.00
#
_symmetry.space_group_name_H-M   'P 1'
#
loop_
_entity.id
_entity.type
_entity.pdbx_description
1 polymer ?
#
loop_
_entity_poly.entity_id
_entity_poly.type
_entity_poly.pdbx_seq_one_letter_code
_entity_poly.pdbx_strand_id
1 'polypeptide(L)'
;MSAHKAVCFLGSAMVTTWSSLFAPFAIASAFAAACPDVEVVFARATTEPPGVGQVGHAFVDSLRSQVRGRSVAVYPVNYPASEDFASSASVGAEDARAHVQATVTNCPNTRIVLGGYSQGALAIDLITAIPVSMAGFTPAPMAPEVANHVAAVAVFGNPLDRYVGAPLTTVSPQYAEKTADMCVTGDPICSPGSMSVPTHDEMFSDAHLSYVKSGMASQGATFAAGRI
;
A
#
# COMPACT_ATOMS: atom_id res chain seq x y z
N MET A 1 -6.20 -103.42 16.01
CA MET A 1 -4.86 -102.88 15.90
C MET A 1 -4.93 -101.88 14.72
N SER A 2 -5.03 -100.61 15.02
CA SER A 2 -5.50 -99.57 14.10
C SER A 2 -4.33 -98.77 13.52
N ALA A 3 -4.28 -98.68 12.20
CA ALA A 3 -3.28 -97.90 11.49
C ALA A 3 -3.85 -96.47 11.22
N HIS A 4 -3.16 -95.46 11.71
CA HIS A 4 -3.52 -94.11 11.44
C HIS A 4 -2.72 -93.59 10.22
N LYS A 5 -3.48 -93.19 9.20
CA LYS A 5 -2.93 -92.52 8.01
C LYS A 5 -2.74 -91.03 8.29
N ALA A 6 -1.52 -90.53 8.12
CA ALA A 6 -1.20 -89.10 8.15
C ALA A 6 -1.47 -88.52 6.76
N VAL A 7 -2.27 -87.45 6.73
CA VAL A 7 -2.53 -86.64 5.55
C VAL A 7 -1.65 -85.34 5.61
N CYS A 8 -0.74 -85.23 4.66
CA CYS A 8 0.05 -84.00 4.46
C CYS A 8 -0.78 -82.94 3.70
N PHE A 9 -1.02 -81.79 4.32
CA PHE A 9 -1.55 -80.63 3.63
C PHE A 9 -0.36 -79.69 3.17
N LEU A 10 -0.24 -79.62 1.88
CA LEU A 10 0.65 -78.60 1.24
C LEU A 10 -0.07 -77.23 1.23
N GLY A 11 0.34 -76.34 2.10
CA GLY A 11 -0.13 -74.99 2.11
C GLY A 11 0.68 -74.12 1.11
N SER A 12 0.05 -73.70 0.04
CA SER A 12 0.61 -72.67 -0.88
C SER A 12 0.53 -71.31 -0.25
N ALA A 13 1.68 -70.73 0.05
CA ALA A 13 1.78 -69.32 0.49
C ALA A 13 1.71 -68.38 -0.73
N MET A 14 0.61 -67.66 -0.88
CA MET A 14 0.52 -66.54 -1.83
C MET A 14 1.30 -65.35 -1.26
N VAL A 15 2.41 -65.00 -1.89
CA VAL A 15 3.12 -63.75 -1.62
C VAL A 15 2.47 -62.63 -2.43
N THR A 16 1.69 -61.76 -1.77
CA THR A 16 1.16 -60.53 -2.37
C THR A 16 2.23 -59.45 -2.30
N THR A 17 2.83 -59.16 -3.43
CA THR A 17 3.74 -58.02 -3.59
C THR A 17 2.92 -56.73 -3.64
N TRP A 18 3.00 -55.90 -2.61
CA TRP A 18 2.49 -54.53 -2.63
C TRP A 18 3.49 -53.66 -3.38
N SER A 19 3.19 -53.32 -4.64
CA SER A 19 3.91 -52.29 -5.38
C SER A 19 3.43 -50.90 -4.89
N SER A 20 4.23 -50.27 -4.03
CA SER A 20 4.01 -48.90 -3.61
C SER A 20 4.32 -47.97 -4.79
N LEU A 21 3.30 -47.44 -5.46
CA LEU A 21 3.39 -46.36 -6.42
C LEU A 21 3.75 -45.07 -5.68
N PHE A 22 5.05 -44.76 -5.57
CA PHE A 22 5.50 -43.45 -5.22
C PHE A 22 5.28 -42.52 -6.44
N ALA A 23 4.18 -41.78 -6.44
CA ALA A 23 4.03 -40.65 -7.34
C ALA A 23 5.06 -39.56 -6.96
N PRO A 24 5.90 -39.08 -7.88
CA PRO A 24 6.77 -37.94 -7.56
C PRO A 24 5.88 -36.72 -7.32
N PHE A 25 5.91 -36.21 -6.09
CA PHE A 25 5.38 -34.87 -5.81
C PHE A 25 6.23 -33.87 -6.61
N ALA A 26 5.69 -33.38 -7.72
CA ALA A 26 6.25 -32.21 -8.39
C ALA A 26 6.10 -31.02 -7.44
N ILE A 27 7.18 -30.63 -6.78
CA ILE A 27 7.26 -29.36 -6.06
C ILE A 27 7.23 -28.30 -7.17
N ALA A 28 6.07 -27.70 -7.41
CA ALA A 28 5.97 -26.51 -8.21
C ALA A 28 6.81 -25.45 -7.51
N SER A 29 7.99 -25.15 -8.05
CA SER A 29 8.78 -23.98 -7.64
C SER A 29 7.90 -22.78 -7.93
N ALA A 30 7.31 -22.19 -6.88
CA ALA A 30 6.71 -20.88 -6.98
C ALA A 30 7.87 -19.93 -7.35
N PHE A 31 7.93 -19.51 -8.60
CA PHE A 31 8.81 -18.43 -8.98
C PHE A 31 8.38 -17.23 -8.14
N ALA A 32 9.23 -16.79 -7.22
CA ALA A 32 9.03 -15.52 -6.56
C ALA A 32 8.89 -14.46 -7.66
N ALA A 33 7.80 -13.71 -7.67
CA ALA A 33 7.63 -12.65 -8.64
C ALA A 33 8.85 -11.73 -8.56
N ALA A 34 9.41 -11.39 -9.73
CA ALA A 34 10.56 -10.48 -9.77
C ALA A 34 10.18 -9.15 -9.11
N CYS A 35 11.10 -8.58 -8.33
CA CYS A 35 10.89 -7.27 -7.73
C CYS A 35 10.64 -6.21 -8.80
N PRO A 36 9.64 -5.35 -8.64
CA PRO A 36 9.42 -4.25 -9.56
C PRO A 36 10.51 -3.19 -9.42
N ASP A 37 10.75 -2.43 -10.50
CA ASP A 37 11.65 -1.28 -10.43
C ASP A 37 11.08 -0.18 -9.54
N VAL A 38 9.76 -0.01 -9.60
CA VAL A 38 8.99 0.99 -8.83
C VAL A 38 7.77 0.34 -8.22
N GLU A 39 7.45 0.69 -6.99
CA GLU A 39 6.18 0.35 -6.36
C GLU A 39 5.48 1.60 -5.86
N VAL A 40 4.23 1.78 -6.27
CA VAL A 40 3.36 2.84 -5.76
C VAL A 40 2.48 2.28 -4.65
N VAL A 41 2.64 2.79 -3.45
CA VAL A 41 1.77 2.50 -2.29
C VAL A 41 0.80 3.67 -2.16
N PHE A 42 -0.49 3.45 -2.45
CA PHE A 42 -1.46 4.55 -2.52
C PHE A 42 -2.69 4.30 -1.66
N ALA A 43 -3.01 5.29 -0.81
CA ALA A 43 -4.19 5.31 0.04
C ALA A 43 -5.30 6.17 -0.60
N ARG A 44 -6.48 5.55 -0.82
CA ARG A 44 -7.65 6.20 -1.42
C ARG A 44 -8.34 7.19 -0.47
N ALA A 45 -9.29 7.96 -0.97
CA ALA A 45 -10.08 8.86 -0.15
C ALA A 45 -11.21 8.13 0.63
N THR A 46 -11.83 8.87 1.55
CA THR A 46 -13.01 8.44 2.32
C THR A 46 -14.12 7.95 1.40
N THR A 47 -14.76 6.86 1.78
CA THR A 47 -15.86 6.19 1.07
C THR A 47 -15.58 5.64 -0.33
N GLU A 48 -14.39 5.87 -0.88
CA GLU A 48 -14.02 5.20 -2.14
C GLU A 48 -13.96 3.67 -1.95
N PRO A 49 -14.37 2.89 -2.95
CA PRO A 49 -14.28 1.43 -2.91
C PRO A 49 -12.83 0.96 -2.82
N PRO A 50 -12.57 -0.29 -2.35
CA PRO A 50 -11.23 -0.87 -2.29
C PRO A 50 -10.47 -0.72 -3.60
N GLY A 51 -9.20 -0.30 -3.50
CA GLY A 51 -8.34 0.07 -4.63
C GLY A 51 -7.55 1.32 -4.30
N VAL A 52 -6.99 1.97 -5.32
CA VAL A 52 -6.23 3.23 -5.17
C VAL A 52 -7.11 4.49 -5.30
N GLY A 53 -8.40 4.33 -5.57
CA GLY A 53 -9.33 5.43 -5.78
C GLY A 53 -9.10 6.17 -7.11
N GLN A 54 -9.94 7.16 -7.39
CA GLN A 54 -9.93 7.87 -8.67
C GLN A 54 -8.64 8.68 -8.89
N VAL A 55 -8.19 9.40 -7.87
CA VAL A 55 -6.96 10.19 -7.94
C VAL A 55 -5.74 9.28 -8.05
N GLY A 56 -5.71 8.18 -7.30
CA GLY A 56 -4.63 7.19 -7.37
C GLY A 56 -4.54 6.53 -8.75
N HIS A 57 -5.64 6.19 -9.38
CA HIS A 57 -5.63 5.66 -10.76
C HIS A 57 -5.02 6.66 -11.73
N ALA A 58 -5.47 7.91 -11.72
CA ALA A 58 -4.93 8.95 -12.61
C ALA A 58 -3.44 9.21 -12.36
N PHE A 59 -3.01 9.20 -11.10
CA PHE A 59 -1.61 9.33 -10.72
C PHE A 59 -0.77 8.18 -11.27
N VAL A 60 -1.18 6.92 -11.02
CA VAL A 60 -0.46 5.72 -11.45
C VAL A 60 -0.34 5.64 -12.97
N ASP A 61 -1.42 5.91 -13.69
CA ASP A 61 -1.43 5.87 -15.16
C ASP A 61 -0.49 6.93 -15.74
N SER A 62 -0.51 8.14 -15.18
CA SER A 62 0.41 9.20 -15.55
C SER A 62 1.87 8.83 -15.24
N LEU A 63 2.14 8.26 -14.06
CA LEU A 63 3.49 7.82 -13.68
C LEU A 63 4.02 6.76 -14.64
N ARG A 64 3.23 5.72 -14.92
CA ARG A 64 3.60 4.64 -15.86
C ARG A 64 3.96 5.17 -17.24
N SER A 65 3.24 6.17 -17.71
CA SER A 65 3.51 6.77 -19.02
C SER A 65 4.86 7.51 -19.07
N GLN A 66 5.34 8.01 -17.92
CA GLN A 66 6.54 8.84 -17.80
C GLN A 66 7.79 8.01 -17.48
N VAL A 67 7.67 6.91 -16.73
CA VAL A 67 8.81 6.06 -16.35
C VAL A 67 8.98 4.87 -17.33
N ARG A 68 8.91 5.15 -18.61
CA ARG A 68 8.96 4.13 -19.67
C ARG A 68 10.15 3.17 -19.52
N GLY A 69 9.89 1.87 -19.70
CA GLY A 69 10.88 0.82 -19.60
C GLY A 69 11.11 0.32 -18.16
N ARG A 70 10.46 0.92 -17.16
CA ARG A 70 10.47 0.43 -15.78
C ARG A 70 9.17 -0.31 -15.47
N SER A 71 9.27 -1.39 -14.71
CA SER A 71 8.10 -2.08 -14.15
C SER A 71 7.55 -1.29 -12.98
N VAL A 72 6.22 -1.03 -12.99
CA VAL A 72 5.53 -0.28 -11.93
C VAL A 72 4.45 -1.17 -11.30
N ALA A 73 4.73 -1.66 -10.11
CA ALA A 73 3.72 -2.30 -9.26
C ALA A 73 2.90 -1.27 -8.49
N VAL A 74 1.72 -1.68 -8.05
CA VAL A 74 0.81 -0.82 -7.27
C VAL A 74 0.27 -1.61 -6.10
N TYR A 75 0.40 -1.06 -4.92
CA TYR A 75 -0.21 -1.56 -3.70
C TYR A 75 -1.30 -0.58 -3.23
N PRO A 76 -2.57 -0.93 -3.35
CA PRO A 76 -3.64 -0.16 -2.75
C PRO A 76 -3.64 -0.42 -1.24
N VAL A 77 -3.47 0.63 -0.44
CA VAL A 77 -3.51 0.52 1.02
C VAL A 77 -4.85 -0.08 1.47
N ASN A 78 -4.76 -1.16 2.24
CA ASN A 78 -5.93 -1.90 2.69
C ASN A 78 -6.44 -1.35 4.02
N TYR A 79 -7.45 -0.50 3.96
CA TYR A 79 -8.04 0.13 5.14
C TYR A 79 -9.53 0.45 4.90
N PRO A 80 -10.30 0.75 5.98
CA PRO A 80 -11.74 1.00 5.83
C PRO A 80 -12.09 2.18 4.93
N ALA A 81 -11.31 3.26 4.94
CA ALA A 81 -11.63 4.55 4.33
C ALA A 81 -13.01 5.05 4.76
N SER A 82 -13.33 4.90 6.04
CA SER A 82 -14.63 5.24 6.64
C SER A 82 -14.61 6.65 7.24
N GLU A 83 -15.78 7.14 7.63
CA GLU A 83 -15.93 8.43 8.30
C GLU A 83 -15.48 8.42 9.77
N ASP A 84 -15.13 7.25 10.33
CA ASP A 84 -14.35 7.16 11.58
C ASP A 84 -12.88 7.47 11.24
N PHE A 85 -12.61 8.74 10.97
CA PHE A 85 -11.36 9.21 10.39
C PHE A 85 -10.13 8.79 11.17
N ALA A 86 -10.16 8.94 12.50
CA ALA A 86 -8.99 8.67 13.33
C ALA A 86 -8.62 7.19 13.32
N SER A 87 -9.61 6.31 13.54
CA SER A 87 -9.42 4.86 13.51
C SER A 87 -9.04 4.40 12.09
N SER A 88 -9.80 4.85 11.10
CA SER A 88 -9.62 4.42 9.71
C SER A 88 -8.25 4.82 9.14
N ALA A 89 -7.82 6.09 9.32
CA ALA A 89 -6.51 6.54 8.83
C ALA A 89 -5.36 5.84 9.58
N SER A 90 -5.52 5.57 10.88
CA SER A 90 -4.52 4.83 11.66
C SER A 90 -4.34 3.40 11.18
N VAL A 91 -5.43 2.71 10.82
CA VAL A 91 -5.37 1.38 10.18
C VAL A 91 -4.66 1.46 8.83
N GLY A 92 -4.95 2.49 8.03
CA GLY A 92 -4.29 2.72 6.75
C GLY A 92 -2.79 2.98 6.89
N ALA A 93 -2.41 3.75 7.89
CA ALA A 93 -1.01 4.01 8.20
C ALA A 93 -0.26 2.72 8.55
N GLU A 94 -0.83 1.89 9.42
CA GLU A 94 -0.19 0.64 9.81
C GLU A 94 -0.06 -0.35 8.65
N ASP A 95 -1.09 -0.48 7.82
CA ASP A 95 -1.06 -1.33 6.62
C ASP A 95 0.01 -0.84 5.62
N ALA A 96 0.03 0.47 5.32
CA ALA A 96 1.03 1.06 4.44
C ALA A 96 2.45 0.88 4.97
N ARG A 97 2.68 1.14 6.27
CA ARG A 97 3.98 0.95 6.92
C ARG A 97 4.45 -0.49 6.83
N ALA A 98 3.57 -1.44 7.17
CA ALA A 98 3.90 -2.87 7.15
C ALA A 98 4.27 -3.33 5.73
N HIS A 99 3.51 -2.89 4.72
CA HIS A 99 3.79 -3.22 3.32
C HIS A 99 5.11 -2.62 2.85
N VAL A 100 5.36 -1.33 3.10
CA VAL A 100 6.63 -0.67 2.75
C VAL A 100 7.82 -1.38 3.39
N GLN A 101 7.72 -1.74 4.67
CA GLN A 101 8.79 -2.47 5.37
C GLN A 101 9.05 -3.84 4.73
N ALA A 102 8.00 -4.55 4.33
CA ALA A 102 8.13 -5.83 3.64
C ALA A 102 8.78 -5.67 2.26
N THR A 103 8.40 -4.63 1.50
CA THR A 103 9.00 -4.32 0.21
C THR A 103 10.49 -3.99 0.34
N VAL A 104 10.88 -3.14 1.28
CA VAL A 104 12.29 -2.81 1.54
C VAL A 104 13.10 -4.06 1.90
N THR A 105 12.53 -4.98 2.67
CA THR A 105 13.19 -6.21 3.09
C THR A 105 13.36 -7.20 1.94
N ASN A 106 12.31 -7.40 1.15
CA ASN A 106 12.26 -8.44 0.13
C ASN A 106 12.77 -7.97 -1.24
N CYS A 107 12.63 -6.66 -1.52
CA CYS A 107 12.96 -6.02 -2.79
C CYS A 107 13.77 -4.72 -2.55
N PRO A 108 15.00 -4.80 -2.02
CA PRO A 108 15.75 -3.63 -1.54
C PRO A 108 16.12 -2.62 -2.65
N ASN A 109 16.04 -3.01 -3.90
CA ASN A 109 16.32 -2.11 -5.04
C ASN A 109 15.06 -1.46 -5.62
N THR A 110 13.87 -1.85 -5.17
CA THR A 110 12.61 -1.23 -5.59
C THR A 110 12.53 0.20 -5.07
N ARG A 111 12.25 1.15 -5.97
CA ARG A 111 12.00 2.55 -5.62
C ARG A 111 10.53 2.72 -5.21
N ILE A 112 10.29 3.14 -3.98
CA ILE A 112 8.94 3.28 -3.44
C ILE A 112 8.43 4.70 -3.68
N VAL A 113 7.20 4.81 -4.16
CA VAL A 113 6.45 6.06 -4.26
C VAL A 113 5.24 5.95 -3.35
N LEU A 114 5.15 6.82 -2.36
CA LEU A 114 4.00 6.91 -1.47
C LEU A 114 3.00 7.91 -2.05
N GLY A 115 1.73 7.61 -1.96
CA GLY A 115 0.68 8.53 -2.37
C GLY A 115 -0.59 8.39 -1.55
N GLY A 116 -1.35 9.47 -1.49
CA GLY A 116 -2.64 9.46 -0.79
C GLY A 116 -3.51 10.64 -1.18
N TYR A 117 -4.82 10.46 -1.11
CA TYR A 117 -5.78 11.51 -1.36
C TYR A 117 -6.73 11.67 -0.17
N SER A 118 -6.94 12.92 0.29
CA SER A 118 -7.85 13.25 1.39
C SER A 118 -7.49 12.47 2.68
N GLN A 119 -8.37 11.64 3.22
CA GLN A 119 -8.05 10.76 4.34
C GLN A 119 -6.84 9.85 4.05
N GLY A 120 -6.66 9.43 2.78
CA GLY A 120 -5.48 8.67 2.38
C GLY A 120 -4.18 9.47 2.48
N ALA A 121 -4.21 10.79 2.22
CA ALA A 121 -3.08 11.67 2.45
C ALA A 121 -2.68 11.67 3.94
N LEU A 122 -3.67 11.79 4.82
CA LEU A 122 -3.44 11.72 6.26
C LEU A 122 -2.86 10.36 6.71
N ALA A 123 -3.31 9.24 6.12
CA ALA A 123 -2.70 7.93 6.40
C ALA A 123 -1.21 7.89 6.02
N ILE A 124 -0.81 8.54 4.93
CA ILE A 124 0.59 8.68 4.53
C ILE A 124 1.36 9.62 5.48
N ASP A 125 0.73 10.69 5.96
CA ASP A 125 1.36 11.58 6.95
C ASP A 125 1.67 10.88 8.26
N LEU A 126 0.79 9.96 8.70
CA LEU A 126 0.99 9.18 9.91
C LEU A 126 2.20 8.23 9.85
N ILE A 127 2.73 7.94 8.67
CA ILE A 127 3.95 7.15 8.50
C ILE A 127 5.18 7.99 8.13
N THR A 128 5.00 9.24 7.68
CA THR A 128 6.10 10.07 7.16
C THR A 128 6.39 11.31 8.01
N ALA A 129 5.39 11.90 8.66
CA ALA A 129 5.49 13.22 9.27
C ALA A 129 5.05 13.30 10.72
N ILE A 130 4.04 12.53 11.12
CA ILE A 130 3.43 12.66 12.44
C ILE A 130 4.05 11.62 13.39
N PRO A 131 4.95 12.04 14.32
CA PRO A 131 5.64 11.09 15.19
C PRO A 131 4.90 10.80 16.50
N VAL A 132 3.83 11.55 16.81
CA VAL A 132 3.11 11.48 18.09
C VAL A 132 1.61 11.40 17.89
N SER A 133 0.92 10.68 18.76
CA SER A 133 -0.54 10.58 18.73
C SER A 133 -1.18 11.93 18.96
N MET A 134 -2.16 12.28 18.15
CA MET A 134 -2.91 13.52 18.22
C MET A 134 -4.36 13.33 17.76
N ALA A 135 -5.31 13.98 18.42
CA ALA A 135 -6.72 13.97 18.03
C ALA A 135 -7.32 12.57 17.75
N GLY A 136 -6.84 11.53 18.45
CA GLY A 136 -7.28 10.14 18.28
C GLY A 136 -6.57 9.37 17.16
N PHE A 137 -5.73 10.02 16.34
CA PHE A 137 -4.90 9.36 15.37
C PHE A 137 -3.69 8.67 16.02
N THR A 138 -3.40 7.47 15.59
CA THR A 138 -2.24 6.69 16.03
C THR A 138 -1.20 6.66 14.91
N PRO A 139 -0.07 7.35 15.05
CA PRO A 139 0.98 7.33 14.05
C PRO A 139 1.71 5.99 14.03
N ALA A 140 2.23 5.67 12.85
CA ALA A 140 3.04 4.49 12.61
C ALA A 140 4.34 4.89 11.86
N PRO A 141 5.21 5.75 12.44
CA PRO A 141 6.34 6.30 11.73
C PRO A 141 7.28 5.20 11.23
N MET A 142 7.77 5.38 10.02
CA MET A 142 8.76 4.49 9.43
C MET A 142 10.14 4.76 10.03
N ALA A 143 10.95 3.70 10.13
CA ALA A 143 12.34 3.83 10.54
C ALA A 143 13.13 4.73 9.54
N PRO A 144 14.10 5.53 10.01
CA PRO A 144 14.82 6.48 9.15
C PRO A 144 15.48 5.87 7.92
N GLU A 145 15.97 4.65 8.01
CA GLU A 145 16.58 3.91 6.90
C GLU A 145 15.59 3.57 5.78
N VAL A 146 14.30 3.39 6.10
CA VAL A 146 13.25 3.13 5.13
C VAL A 146 13.05 4.34 4.21
N ALA A 147 13.26 5.55 4.74
CA ALA A 147 13.15 6.77 3.96
C ALA A 147 14.10 6.79 2.74
N ASN A 148 15.23 6.08 2.78
CA ASN A 148 16.17 6.01 1.65
C ASN A 148 15.60 5.23 0.45
N HIS A 149 14.65 4.34 0.68
CA HIS A 149 13.97 3.56 -0.36
C HIS A 149 12.78 4.32 -0.96
N VAL A 150 12.26 5.34 -0.25
CA VAL A 150 11.18 6.20 -0.75
C VAL A 150 11.74 7.24 -1.69
N ALA A 151 11.40 7.12 -2.97
CA ALA A 151 11.80 8.06 -4.03
C ALA A 151 10.99 9.36 -3.97
N ALA A 152 9.68 9.24 -3.77
CA ALA A 152 8.78 10.37 -3.73
C ALA A 152 7.57 10.10 -2.82
N VAL A 153 6.99 11.18 -2.31
CA VAL A 153 5.68 11.22 -1.66
C VAL A 153 4.81 12.21 -2.44
N ALA A 154 3.60 11.80 -2.83
CA ALA A 154 2.65 12.65 -3.52
C ALA A 154 1.30 12.59 -2.79
N VAL A 155 0.96 13.63 -2.06
CA VAL A 155 -0.31 13.72 -1.32
C VAL A 155 -1.20 14.80 -1.94
N PHE A 156 -2.50 14.55 -1.91
CA PHE A 156 -3.49 15.36 -2.59
C PHE A 156 -4.62 15.71 -1.62
N GLY A 157 -5.02 16.98 -1.54
CA GLY A 157 -6.07 17.44 -0.65
C GLY A 157 -5.80 17.04 0.80
N ASN A 158 -4.60 17.35 1.27
CA ASN A 158 -4.06 16.87 2.52
C ASN A 158 -4.71 17.58 3.72
N PRO A 159 -5.45 16.87 4.62
CA PRO A 159 -6.02 17.49 5.80
C PRO A 159 -4.99 18.04 6.79
N LEU A 160 -3.74 17.56 6.77
CA LEU A 160 -2.68 18.05 7.65
C LEU A 160 -2.43 19.55 7.43
N ASP A 161 -2.47 20.01 6.17
CA ASP A 161 -2.29 21.42 5.83
C ASP A 161 -3.33 22.31 6.52
N ARG A 162 -4.57 21.85 6.61
CA ARG A 162 -5.66 22.54 7.30
C ARG A 162 -5.41 22.67 8.80
N TYR A 163 -4.95 21.59 9.44
CA TYR A 163 -4.77 21.54 10.89
C TYR A 163 -3.47 22.19 11.35
N VAL A 164 -2.40 21.99 10.62
CA VAL A 164 -1.07 22.48 10.98
C VAL A 164 -0.80 23.84 10.35
N GLY A 165 -1.53 24.21 9.29
CA GLY A 165 -1.31 25.44 8.53
C GLY A 165 -0.04 25.43 7.71
N ALA A 166 0.52 24.22 7.46
CA ALA A 166 1.76 24.05 6.73
C ALA A 166 1.76 22.67 6.02
N PRO A 167 2.31 22.59 4.82
CA PRO A 167 2.38 21.35 4.09
C PRO A 167 3.33 20.34 4.73
N LEU A 168 3.19 19.05 4.39
CA LEU A 168 4.04 17.96 4.84
C LEU A 168 5.53 18.24 4.66
N THR A 169 5.90 18.97 3.61
CA THR A 169 7.27 19.41 3.32
C THR A 169 7.92 20.21 4.45
N THR A 170 7.15 20.89 5.27
CA THR A 170 7.68 21.70 6.40
C THR A 170 7.79 20.91 7.70
N VAL A 171 6.97 19.87 7.87
CA VAL A 171 6.89 19.13 9.15
C VAL A 171 7.70 17.84 9.16
N SER A 172 8.20 17.39 8.01
CA SER A 172 8.95 16.14 7.90
C SER A 172 10.30 16.33 7.18
N PRO A 173 11.38 16.63 7.91
CA PRO A 173 12.70 16.88 7.30
C PRO A 173 13.22 15.73 6.43
N GLN A 174 12.88 14.47 6.76
CA GLN A 174 13.33 13.29 5.99
C GLN A 174 12.64 13.16 4.64
N TYR A 175 11.45 13.75 4.50
CA TYR A 175 10.62 13.64 3.31
C TYR A 175 10.43 14.99 2.58
N ALA A 176 10.88 16.10 3.18
CA ALA A 176 10.64 17.46 2.67
C ALA A 176 11.00 17.62 1.18
N GLU A 177 12.22 17.25 0.78
CA GLU A 177 12.68 17.44 -0.60
C GLU A 177 12.09 16.46 -1.60
N LYS A 178 11.45 15.38 -1.12
CA LYS A 178 10.85 14.34 -1.96
C LYS A 178 9.33 14.28 -1.87
N THR A 179 8.70 15.30 -1.32
CA THR A 179 7.24 15.42 -1.21
C THR A 179 6.67 16.47 -2.15
N ALA A 180 5.65 16.09 -2.90
CA ALA A 180 4.71 16.97 -3.55
C ALA A 180 3.41 16.97 -2.74
N ASP A 181 3.12 18.10 -2.10
CA ASP A 181 1.88 18.31 -1.35
C ASP A 181 0.97 19.19 -2.19
N MET A 182 -0.13 18.59 -2.70
CA MET A 182 -0.93 19.14 -3.78
C MET A 182 -2.29 19.58 -3.24
N CYS A 183 -2.51 20.90 -3.17
CA CYS A 183 -3.78 21.49 -2.76
C CYS A 183 -4.38 22.30 -3.90
N VAL A 184 -5.57 21.93 -4.38
CA VAL A 184 -6.31 22.71 -5.38
C VAL A 184 -6.79 24.00 -4.75
N THR A 185 -6.64 25.11 -5.46
CA THR A 185 -7.11 26.42 -4.99
C THR A 185 -8.60 26.37 -4.62
N GLY A 186 -8.91 26.71 -3.38
CA GLY A 186 -10.27 26.70 -2.86
C GLY A 186 -10.72 25.37 -2.31
N ASP A 187 -9.86 24.35 -2.27
CA ASP A 187 -10.18 23.09 -1.58
C ASP A 187 -10.19 23.31 -0.05
N PRO A 188 -11.34 23.18 0.60
CA PRO A 188 -11.45 23.43 2.05
C PRO A 188 -10.73 22.40 2.91
N ILE A 189 -10.37 21.23 2.36
CA ILE A 189 -9.74 20.14 3.10
C ILE A 189 -8.26 20.44 3.37
N CYS A 190 -7.57 21.05 2.43
CA CYS A 190 -6.13 21.40 2.55
C CYS A 190 -5.87 22.90 2.71
N SER A 191 -6.90 23.75 2.63
CA SER A 191 -6.74 25.18 2.87
C SER A 191 -6.50 25.45 4.35
N PRO A 192 -5.43 26.22 4.71
CA PRO A 192 -5.15 26.56 6.10
C PRO A 192 -6.30 27.34 6.78
N GLY A 193 -6.48 27.15 8.08
CA GLY A 193 -7.28 28.07 8.89
C GLY A 193 -8.47 27.47 9.62
N SER A 194 -8.72 26.16 9.56
CA SER A 194 -9.75 25.54 10.37
C SER A 194 -9.23 24.32 11.13
N MET A 195 -9.44 24.32 12.45
CA MET A 195 -9.15 23.15 13.31
C MET A 195 -10.35 22.20 13.45
N SER A 196 -11.46 22.49 12.77
CA SER A 196 -12.64 21.64 12.80
C SER A 196 -12.46 20.41 11.88
N VAL A 197 -13.11 19.31 12.25
CA VAL A 197 -13.26 18.17 11.36
C VAL A 197 -13.99 18.65 10.09
N PRO A 198 -13.53 18.29 8.89
CA PRO A 198 -14.20 18.63 7.64
C PRO A 198 -15.67 18.18 7.65
N THR A 199 -16.55 19.05 7.20
CA THR A 199 -17.97 18.70 7.01
C THR A 199 -18.14 17.85 5.76
N HIS A 200 -19.29 17.18 5.65
CA HIS A 200 -19.66 16.42 4.45
C HIS A 200 -19.57 17.31 3.20
N ASP A 201 -20.12 18.51 3.24
CA ASP A 201 -20.11 19.44 2.09
C ASP A 201 -18.72 19.88 1.69
N GLU A 202 -17.80 20.05 2.65
CA GLU A 202 -16.40 20.34 2.38
C GLU A 202 -15.70 19.15 1.71
N MET A 203 -15.94 17.93 2.17
CA MET A 203 -15.35 16.69 1.60
C MET A 203 -15.84 16.40 0.18
N PHE A 204 -17.04 16.84 -0.17
CA PHE A 204 -17.63 16.64 -1.49
C PHE A 204 -17.74 17.95 -2.30
N SER A 205 -16.96 18.97 -1.94
CA SER A 205 -16.89 20.21 -2.71
C SER A 205 -16.27 19.98 -4.09
N ASP A 206 -16.70 20.77 -5.08
CA ASP A 206 -16.16 20.71 -6.44
C ASP A 206 -14.64 20.87 -6.47
N ALA A 207 -14.08 21.71 -5.61
CA ALA A 207 -12.64 21.90 -5.51
C ALA A 207 -11.95 20.63 -5.00
N HIS A 208 -12.45 20.02 -3.90
CA HIS A 208 -11.87 18.79 -3.35
C HIS A 208 -11.96 17.62 -4.35
N LEU A 209 -12.99 17.55 -5.16
CA LEU A 209 -13.18 16.48 -6.16
C LEU A 209 -12.46 16.73 -7.51
N SER A 210 -11.68 17.81 -7.63
CA SER A 210 -11.15 18.24 -8.94
C SER A 210 -9.72 17.80 -9.25
N TYR A 211 -9.03 17.03 -8.42
CA TYR A 211 -7.60 16.68 -8.57
C TYR A 211 -7.24 16.00 -9.90
N VAL A 212 -8.13 15.19 -10.46
CA VAL A 212 -7.94 14.61 -11.79
C VAL A 212 -8.18 15.67 -12.87
N LYS A 213 -9.30 16.41 -12.78
CA LYS A 213 -9.71 17.42 -13.77
C LYS A 213 -8.75 18.61 -13.83
N SER A 214 -8.19 19.03 -12.70
CA SER A 214 -7.20 20.12 -12.62
C SER A 214 -5.82 19.72 -13.15
N GLY A 215 -5.58 18.42 -13.38
CA GLY A 215 -4.29 17.91 -13.79
C GLY A 215 -3.29 17.72 -12.63
N MET A 216 -3.67 17.99 -11.38
CA MET A 216 -2.76 17.85 -10.24
C MET A 216 -2.29 16.41 -10.01
N ALA A 217 -3.14 15.41 -10.25
CA ALA A 217 -2.71 14.01 -10.20
C ALA A 217 -1.55 13.73 -11.17
N SER A 218 -1.60 14.30 -12.38
CA SER A 218 -0.53 14.19 -13.37
C SER A 218 0.71 14.99 -12.98
N GLN A 219 0.56 16.16 -12.36
CA GLN A 219 1.69 16.96 -11.86
C GLN A 219 2.44 16.23 -10.75
N GLY A 220 1.70 15.62 -9.79
CA GLY A 220 2.30 14.78 -8.76
C GLY A 220 3.06 13.58 -9.34
N ALA A 221 2.52 12.96 -10.40
CA ALA A 221 3.20 11.88 -11.10
C ALA A 221 4.47 12.35 -11.81
N THR A 222 4.47 13.55 -12.41
CA THR A 222 5.66 14.15 -13.01
C THR A 222 6.74 14.43 -11.97
N PHE A 223 6.34 14.93 -10.81
CA PHE A 223 7.26 15.12 -9.69
C PHE A 223 7.90 13.80 -9.24
N ALA A 224 7.10 12.72 -9.10
CA ALA A 224 7.59 11.41 -8.70
C ALA A 224 8.51 10.80 -9.77
N ALA A 225 8.14 10.88 -11.06
CA ALA A 225 8.94 10.38 -12.17
C ALA A 225 10.34 10.98 -12.23
N GLY A 226 10.47 12.26 -11.88
CA GLY A 226 11.77 12.95 -11.83
C GLY A 226 12.70 12.50 -10.68
N ARG A 227 12.22 11.60 -9.79
CA ARG A 227 12.96 11.08 -8.62
C ARG A 227 13.22 9.58 -8.67
N ILE A 228 12.68 8.90 -9.64
CA ILE A 228 12.86 7.48 -9.93
C ILE A 228 14.00 7.31 -10.93
#